data_27aed9fae74e5b1dab5f741bf479dc60
#
_entry.id   27aed9fae74e5b1dab5f741bf479dc60
#
_cell.length_a   1.000
_cell.length_b   1.000
_cell.length_c   1.000
_cell.angle_alpha   90.00
_cell.angle_beta   90.00
_cell.angle_gamma   90.00
#
_symmetry.space_group_name_H-M   'P 1'
#
loop_
_entity.id
_entity.type
_entity.pdbx_description
1 polymer ?
#
loop_
_entity_poly.entity_id
_entity_poly.type
_entity_poly.pdbx_seq_one_letter_code
_entity_poly.pdbx_strand_id
1 'polypeptide(L)'
;MKVSLQALCAAAIIGCAPWALAQNVAIVNGKPVPSARVDALAQQLSATGRPVTDEVRAQLKEEVILREIFMQEAMKRGVANSPEYKQQMELARQTILIRAMFADWQKQNPVTDADIKAEYDKFVSANA
;
A
#
# COMPACT_ATOMS: atom_id res chain seq x y z
N MET A 1 -58.93 10.72 -37.15
CA MET A 1 -57.54 10.63 -37.64
C MET A 1 -56.64 10.55 -36.41
N LYS A 2 -56.02 9.36 -36.19
CA LYS A 2 -55.19 9.07 -35.03
C LYS A 2 -53.72 9.23 -35.47
N VAL A 3 -53.02 10.16 -34.87
CA VAL A 3 -51.58 10.34 -35.10
C VAL A 3 -50.86 9.70 -33.92
N SER A 4 -50.21 8.57 -34.18
CA SER A 4 -49.38 7.82 -33.21
C SER A 4 -48.01 8.48 -33.13
N LEU A 5 -47.68 9.02 -31.96
CA LEU A 5 -46.38 9.55 -31.61
C LEU A 5 -45.47 8.40 -31.17
N GLN A 6 -44.61 7.96 -32.08
CA GLN A 6 -43.55 6.98 -31.73
C GLN A 6 -42.41 7.74 -31.06
N ALA A 7 -42.23 7.51 -29.77
CA ALA A 7 -41.10 7.99 -29.01
C ALA A 7 -39.82 7.21 -29.37
N LEU A 8 -38.87 7.92 -29.94
CA LEU A 8 -37.53 7.40 -30.24
C LEU A 8 -36.71 7.42 -28.95
N CYS A 9 -36.54 6.27 -28.30
CA CYS A 9 -35.59 6.11 -27.22
C CYS A 9 -34.17 5.96 -27.80
N ALA A 10 -33.43 7.06 -27.87
CA ALA A 10 -32.00 7.01 -28.13
C ALA A 10 -31.29 6.52 -26.88
N ALA A 11 -30.82 5.27 -26.90
CA ALA A 11 -29.93 4.72 -25.87
C ALA A 11 -28.56 5.37 -26.01
N ALA A 12 -28.26 6.32 -25.14
CA ALA A 12 -26.91 6.84 -24.96
C ALA A 12 -26.07 5.77 -24.25
N ILE A 13 -25.29 5.02 -25.00
CA ILE A 13 -24.23 4.17 -24.47
C ILE A 13 -23.09 5.11 -24.08
N ILE A 14 -23.06 5.51 -22.81
CA ILE A 14 -21.95 6.24 -22.23
C ILE A 14 -20.80 5.25 -22.06
N GLY A 15 -19.83 5.33 -22.96
CA GLY A 15 -18.58 4.59 -22.89
C GLY A 15 -17.72 5.07 -21.71
N CYS A 16 -17.87 4.43 -20.54
CA CYS A 16 -16.98 4.61 -19.40
C CYS A 16 -15.92 3.49 -19.41
N ALA A 17 -14.88 3.60 -20.23
CA ALA A 17 -13.88 2.54 -20.21
C ALA A 17 -12.38 2.89 -20.37
N PRO A 18 -11.86 4.11 -20.50
CA PRO A 18 -10.42 4.25 -20.50
C PRO A 18 -9.79 4.57 -19.14
N TRP A 19 -10.54 5.04 -18.17
CA TRP A 19 -9.96 5.51 -16.88
C TRP A 19 -9.58 4.38 -15.91
N ALA A 20 -10.22 3.22 -16.01
CA ALA A 20 -9.91 2.08 -15.14
C ALA A 20 -8.55 1.42 -15.45
N LEU A 21 -8.05 1.54 -16.68
CA LEU A 21 -6.76 0.95 -17.07
C LEU A 21 -5.56 1.79 -16.59
N ALA A 22 -5.72 3.10 -16.43
CA ALA A 22 -4.65 3.98 -15.97
C ALA A 22 -4.30 3.79 -14.47
N GLN A 23 -5.19 3.17 -13.69
CA GLN A 23 -5.00 2.92 -12.26
C GLN A 23 -4.44 1.52 -11.95
N ASN A 24 -4.33 0.66 -12.97
CA ASN A 24 -3.89 -0.72 -12.81
C ASN A 24 -2.66 -1.01 -13.66
N VAL A 25 -1.70 -1.73 -13.10
CA VAL A 25 -0.48 -2.16 -13.81
C VAL A 25 -0.68 -3.47 -14.55
N ALA A 26 -1.66 -4.28 -14.14
CA ALA A 26 -1.99 -5.57 -14.74
C ALA A 26 -3.38 -6.05 -14.33
N ILE A 27 -3.84 -7.13 -14.99
CA ILE A 27 -4.99 -7.94 -14.57
C ILE A 27 -4.49 -9.38 -14.42
N VAL A 28 -4.64 -9.95 -13.22
CA VAL A 28 -4.22 -11.33 -12.92
C VAL A 28 -5.45 -12.17 -12.60
N ASN A 29 -5.74 -13.16 -13.42
CA ASN A 29 -6.93 -14.02 -13.30
C ASN A 29 -8.23 -13.22 -13.11
N GLY A 30 -8.40 -12.14 -13.90
CA GLY A 30 -9.57 -11.27 -13.84
C GLY A 30 -9.56 -10.23 -12.71
N LYS A 31 -8.56 -10.22 -11.82
CA LYS A 31 -8.43 -9.24 -10.75
C LYS A 31 -7.45 -8.13 -11.14
N PRO A 32 -7.85 -6.85 -11.03
CA PRO A 32 -6.96 -5.74 -11.32
C PRO A 32 -5.87 -5.62 -10.24
N VAL A 33 -4.66 -5.33 -10.66
CA VAL A 33 -3.51 -5.04 -9.80
C VAL A 33 -3.27 -3.53 -9.80
N PRO A 34 -3.60 -2.81 -8.73
CA PRO A 34 -3.48 -1.36 -8.68
C PRO A 34 -2.03 -0.87 -8.79
N SER A 35 -1.81 0.22 -9.53
CA SER A 35 -0.52 0.90 -9.62
C SER A 35 0.00 1.39 -8.26
N ALA A 36 -0.91 1.70 -7.33
CA ALA A 36 -0.57 2.08 -5.96
C ALA A 36 0.31 1.04 -5.23
N ARG A 37 0.24 -0.24 -5.60
CA ARG A 37 1.14 -1.27 -5.03
C ARG A 37 2.58 -1.08 -5.47
N VAL A 38 2.80 -0.68 -6.72
CA VAL A 38 4.14 -0.32 -7.23
C VAL A 38 4.65 0.93 -6.54
N ASP A 39 3.79 1.95 -6.39
CA ASP A 39 4.12 3.20 -5.73
C ASP A 39 4.53 2.98 -4.26
N ALA A 40 3.83 2.10 -3.54
CA ALA A 40 4.17 1.76 -2.16
C ALA A 40 5.56 1.10 -2.05
N LEU A 41 5.90 0.17 -2.95
CA LEU A 41 7.23 -0.44 -2.98
C LEU A 41 8.31 0.58 -3.36
N ALA A 42 8.02 1.47 -4.31
CA ALA A 42 8.92 2.54 -4.72
C ALA A 42 9.21 3.50 -3.55
N GLN A 43 8.19 3.89 -2.79
CA GLN A 43 8.37 4.70 -1.57
C GLN A 43 9.21 4.00 -0.52
N GLN A 44 8.95 2.71 -0.27
CA GLN A 44 9.72 1.93 0.69
C GLN A 44 11.20 1.84 0.27
N LEU A 45 11.47 1.66 -1.02
CA LEU A 45 12.83 1.62 -1.56
C LEU A 45 13.53 2.99 -1.41
N SER A 46 12.83 4.08 -1.75
CA SER A 46 13.34 5.46 -1.59
C SER A 46 13.67 5.78 -0.13
N ALA A 47 12.85 5.32 0.82
CA ALA A 47 13.08 5.51 2.24
C ALA A 47 14.38 4.85 2.74
N THR A 48 14.90 3.85 2.02
CA THR A 48 16.22 3.24 2.29
C THR A 48 17.39 3.96 1.61
N GLY A 49 17.14 5.12 0.97
CA GLY A 49 18.15 5.90 0.24
C GLY A 49 18.50 5.37 -1.16
N ARG A 50 17.75 4.38 -1.67
CA ARG A 50 17.98 3.83 -3.01
C ARG A 50 17.19 4.61 -4.06
N PRO A 51 17.80 5.02 -5.17
CA PRO A 51 17.09 5.73 -6.23
C PRO A 51 16.10 4.82 -6.93
N VAL A 52 14.92 5.36 -7.26
CA VAL A 52 13.89 4.67 -8.06
C VAL A 52 13.96 5.21 -9.48
N THR A 53 14.72 4.53 -10.33
CA THR A 53 14.79 4.80 -11.77
C THR A 53 13.62 4.15 -12.51
N ASP A 54 13.44 4.45 -13.79
CA ASP A 54 12.40 3.83 -14.61
C ASP A 54 12.61 2.32 -14.74
N GLU A 55 13.85 1.85 -14.83
CA GLU A 55 14.19 0.43 -14.86
C GLU A 55 13.83 -0.26 -13.53
N VAL A 56 14.14 0.38 -12.41
CA VAL A 56 13.77 -0.13 -11.07
C VAL A 56 12.24 -0.16 -10.96
N ARG A 57 11.55 0.86 -11.44
CA ARG A 57 10.09 0.89 -11.42
C ARG A 57 9.48 -0.23 -12.27
N ALA A 58 10.06 -0.53 -13.43
CA ALA A 58 9.65 -1.67 -14.24
C ALA A 58 9.84 -3.01 -13.50
N GLN A 59 10.97 -3.19 -12.80
CA GLN A 59 11.21 -4.38 -11.97
C GLN A 59 10.21 -4.50 -10.81
N LEU A 60 9.89 -3.39 -10.14
CA LEU A 60 8.88 -3.37 -9.08
C LEU A 60 7.49 -3.73 -9.61
N LYS A 61 7.15 -3.33 -10.83
CA LYS A 61 5.91 -3.73 -11.49
C LYS A 61 5.85 -5.25 -11.69
N GLU A 62 6.90 -5.86 -12.22
CA GLU A 62 6.97 -7.31 -12.40
C GLU A 62 6.89 -8.05 -11.05
N GLU A 63 7.57 -7.54 -10.02
CA GLU A 63 7.49 -8.09 -8.67
C GLU A 63 6.06 -8.05 -8.10
N VAL A 64 5.35 -6.95 -8.26
CA VAL A 64 3.96 -6.79 -7.80
C VAL A 64 3.03 -7.78 -8.50
N ILE A 65 3.19 -7.96 -9.82
CA ILE A 65 2.42 -8.92 -10.60
C ILE A 65 2.69 -10.36 -10.12
N LEU A 66 3.95 -10.72 -9.94
CA LEU A 66 4.34 -12.05 -9.48
C LEU A 66 3.81 -12.33 -8.06
N ARG A 67 3.90 -11.36 -7.16
CA ARG A 67 3.30 -11.45 -5.81
C ARG A 67 1.80 -11.69 -5.86
N GLU A 68 1.07 -11.01 -6.75
CA GLU A 68 -0.38 -11.22 -6.92
C GLU A 68 -0.68 -12.66 -7.38
N ILE A 69 0.10 -13.18 -8.35
CA ILE A 69 -0.06 -14.56 -8.84
C ILE A 69 0.11 -15.56 -7.69
N PHE A 70 1.19 -15.45 -6.92
CA PHE A 70 1.46 -16.35 -5.80
C PHE A 70 0.45 -16.20 -4.66
N MET A 71 0.02 -14.97 -4.37
CA MET A 71 -1.00 -14.72 -3.36
C MET A 71 -2.33 -15.39 -3.74
N GLN A 72 -2.77 -15.25 -4.99
CA GLN A 72 -3.99 -15.89 -5.45
C GLN A 72 -3.90 -17.41 -5.40
N GLU A 73 -2.77 -17.99 -5.76
CA GLU A 73 -2.55 -19.43 -5.66
C GLU A 73 -2.54 -19.91 -4.20
N ALA A 74 -1.89 -19.18 -3.30
CA ALA A 74 -1.89 -19.49 -1.88
C ALA A 74 -3.32 -19.43 -1.27
N MET A 75 -4.10 -18.41 -1.66
CA MET A 75 -5.51 -18.32 -1.26
C MET A 75 -6.33 -19.49 -1.77
N LYS A 76 -6.16 -19.87 -3.04
CA LYS A 76 -6.84 -21.01 -3.66
C LYS A 76 -6.52 -22.33 -2.95
N ARG A 77 -5.27 -22.50 -2.50
CA ARG A 77 -4.84 -23.67 -1.71
C ARG A 77 -5.30 -23.65 -0.26
N GLY A 78 -5.98 -22.60 0.18
CA GLY A 78 -6.47 -22.48 1.55
C GLY A 78 -5.41 -22.19 2.59
N VAL A 79 -4.22 -21.74 2.18
CA VAL A 79 -3.12 -21.39 3.11
C VAL A 79 -3.55 -20.37 4.17
N ALA A 80 -4.40 -19.41 3.77
CA ALA A 80 -4.94 -18.40 4.69
C ALA A 80 -5.84 -18.97 5.80
N ASN A 81 -6.29 -20.21 5.68
CA ASN A 81 -7.11 -20.88 6.70
C ASN A 81 -6.28 -21.69 7.70
N SER A 82 -4.99 -21.89 7.44
CA SER A 82 -4.12 -22.66 8.33
C SER A 82 -3.95 -21.98 9.70
N PRO A 83 -3.83 -22.76 10.78
CA PRO A 83 -3.56 -22.22 12.10
C PRO A 83 -2.25 -21.43 12.17
N GLU A 84 -1.22 -21.89 11.47
CA GLU A 84 0.09 -21.24 11.38
C GLU A 84 0.01 -19.86 10.76
N TYR A 85 -0.72 -19.72 9.63
CA TYR A 85 -0.95 -18.42 9.01
C TYR A 85 -1.68 -17.46 9.95
N LYS A 86 -2.75 -17.93 10.60
CA LYS A 86 -3.54 -17.09 11.53
C LYS A 86 -2.70 -16.62 12.70
N GLN A 87 -1.87 -17.49 13.27
CA GLN A 87 -0.96 -17.13 14.35
C GLN A 87 0.08 -16.09 13.89
N GLN A 88 0.71 -16.27 12.74
CA GLN A 88 1.67 -15.33 12.17
C GLN A 88 1.02 -13.96 11.90
N MET A 89 -0.19 -13.95 11.36
CA MET A 89 -0.94 -12.71 11.10
C MET A 89 -1.28 -11.98 12.39
N GLU A 90 -1.66 -12.68 13.47
CA GLU A 90 -1.93 -12.05 14.76
C GLU A 90 -0.68 -11.42 15.38
N LEU A 91 0.47 -12.10 15.32
CA LEU A 91 1.75 -11.54 15.77
C LEU A 91 2.17 -10.32 14.95
N ALA A 92 2.00 -10.39 13.62
CA ALA A 92 2.29 -9.28 12.73
C ALA A 92 1.39 -8.08 13.03
N ARG A 93 0.09 -8.31 13.24
CA ARG A 93 -0.88 -7.28 13.62
C ARG A 93 -0.47 -6.57 14.91
N GLN A 94 -0.12 -7.31 15.97
CA GLN A 94 0.33 -6.74 17.23
C GLN A 94 1.57 -5.87 17.05
N THR A 95 2.57 -6.36 16.30
CA THR A 95 3.80 -5.63 16.02
C THR A 95 3.53 -4.33 15.27
N ILE A 96 2.66 -4.35 14.27
CA ILE A 96 2.30 -3.16 13.47
C ILE A 96 1.59 -2.13 14.37
N LEU A 97 0.63 -2.56 15.19
CA LEU A 97 -0.12 -1.67 16.09
C LEU A 97 0.80 -1.02 17.12
N ILE A 98 1.71 -1.78 17.73
CA ILE A 98 2.68 -1.25 18.69
C ILE A 98 3.58 -0.20 18.04
N ARG A 99 4.13 -0.49 16.86
CA ARG A 99 4.95 0.47 16.10
C ARG A 99 4.17 1.74 15.74
N ALA A 100 2.93 1.59 15.28
CA ALA A 100 2.09 2.72 14.93
C ALA A 100 1.80 3.60 16.15
N MET A 101 1.50 3.00 17.30
CA MET A 101 1.29 3.72 18.56
C MET A 101 2.55 4.53 18.96
N PHE A 102 3.74 3.92 18.91
CA PHE A 102 4.97 4.64 19.25
C PHE A 102 5.29 5.75 18.24
N ALA A 103 5.06 5.51 16.94
CA ALA A 103 5.28 6.53 15.91
C ALA A 103 4.32 7.73 16.10
N ASP A 104 3.08 7.48 16.50
CA ASP A 104 2.12 8.53 16.81
C ASP A 104 2.52 9.30 18.07
N TRP A 105 2.92 8.59 19.11
CA TRP A 105 3.42 9.21 20.35
C TRP A 105 4.64 10.11 20.09
N GLN A 106 5.61 9.66 19.28
CA GLN A 106 6.79 10.45 18.90
C GLN A 106 6.42 11.72 18.14
N LYS A 107 5.41 11.67 17.26
CA LYS A 107 4.92 12.87 16.56
C LYS A 107 4.31 13.89 17.52
N GLN A 108 3.60 13.41 18.53
CA GLN A 108 2.95 14.25 19.54
C GLN A 108 3.96 14.76 20.59
N ASN A 109 5.10 14.07 20.75
CA ASN A 109 6.14 14.39 21.73
C ASN A 109 7.52 14.47 21.04
N PRO A 110 7.73 15.45 20.16
CA PRO A 110 9.01 15.62 19.48
C PRO A 110 10.10 15.96 20.50
N VAL A 111 11.27 15.32 20.37
CA VAL A 111 12.46 15.69 21.14
C VAL A 111 12.92 17.07 20.72
N THR A 112 13.04 17.99 21.66
CA THR A 112 13.49 19.37 21.43
C THR A 112 14.99 19.51 21.68
N ASP A 113 15.61 20.58 21.13
CA ASP A 113 17.01 20.92 21.42
C ASP A 113 17.25 21.18 22.91
N ALA A 114 16.21 21.66 23.62
CA ALA A 114 16.25 21.84 25.07
C ALA A 114 16.34 20.50 25.82
N ASP A 115 15.62 19.48 25.37
CA ASP A 115 15.69 18.15 25.96
C ASP A 115 17.07 17.51 25.74
N ILE A 116 17.60 17.65 24.52
CA ILE A 116 18.94 17.16 24.17
C ILE A 116 19.99 17.84 25.05
N LYS A 117 19.91 19.18 25.20
CA LYS A 117 20.83 19.93 26.03
C LYS A 117 20.74 19.52 27.50
N ALA A 118 19.53 19.34 28.03
CA ALA A 118 19.32 18.94 29.42
C ALA A 118 19.93 17.56 29.71
N GLU A 119 19.78 16.60 28.81
CA GLU A 119 20.40 15.27 28.96
C GLU A 119 21.92 15.31 28.81
N TYR A 120 22.45 16.13 27.90
CA TYR A 120 23.89 16.37 27.77
C TYR A 120 24.50 16.95 29.04
N ASP A 121 23.86 17.99 29.59
CA ASP A 121 24.33 18.66 30.82
C ASP A 121 24.34 17.70 32.04
N LYS A 122 23.31 16.81 32.12
CA LYS A 122 23.29 15.75 33.14
C LYS A 122 24.44 14.76 32.96
N PHE A 123 24.67 14.31 31.73
CA PHE A 123 25.76 13.38 31.43
C PHE A 123 27.13 13.98 31.79
N VAL A 124 27.38 15.23 31.40
CA VAL A 124 28.63 15.94 31.73
C VAL A 124 28.82 16.08 33.22
N SER A 125 27.77 16.50 33.97
CA SER A 125 27.85 16.69 35.42
C SER A 125 28.06 15.37 36.20
N ALA A 126 27.55 14.25 35.66
CA ALA A 126 27.73 12.93 36.26
C ALA A 126 29.13 12.32 36.01
N ASN A 127 29.88 12.84 35.03
CA ASN A 127 31.20 12.33 34.63
C ASN A 127 32.34 13.36 34.79
N ALA A 128 32.09 14.47 35.48
CA ALA A 128 33.06 15.51 35.75
C ALA A 128 33.92 15.25 37.01
#